data_5d85f1f37aca1124aa55733b79af0e21
#
_entry.id   5d85f1f37aca1124aa55733b79af0e21
#
_cell.length_a   1.000
_cell.length_b   1.000
_cell.length_c   1.000
_cell.angle_alpha   90.00
_cell.angle_beta   90.00
_cell.angle_gamma   90.00
#
_symmetry.space_group_name_H-M   'P 1'
#
loop_
_entity.id
_entity.type
_entity.pdbx_description
1 polymer ?
#
loop_
_entity_poly.entity_id
_entity_poly.type
_entity_poly.pdbx_seq_one_letter_code
_entity_poly.pdbx_strand_id
1 'polypeptide(L)'
;MTEREPEPLSGRFWLADAEEQKVSGRLALGSEGPRLELDGTLTPGMRLKSVATAEDGSTLSTYVPVLEEDELLTVHGEVDSGVGIEPVTLVDGITTSRTYNPLSPGAGRQRLQGLYAFRGGHVAGKDELFTKVRVRLHHLDEWASLGGFGQELEEDKASVIFEQTEVPPVPLHNGGRLDLQQVLAWRFSDVLGGGLTRTVWLRAVNLPPTRWRELDRGLVTPLSTLLTLAVDADCPPVQVEVATGPDSGWLSIHSSGLRPPPDRPVPAGQMLLPLAVLGLPGVAAWLDRVETLGPLPPVVAAAVAGPPRTVETGVLDLTTAAEGLARRLWSDWNQLTKEQAAAARKTALAAVEKQGDEVVKVVQGALQHLIEPSYPQRLLRLAERADDVVPKVVGRRTEGRPSRWKNAVAGARNDFAHSQDRGWLGEERLDEYLAVIGSLRWLLTAVLLLETGLPADTLAARFARHQRYLLFLRQAREWHPDVYVQLAPH
;
A
#
# COMPACT_ATOMS: atom_id res chain seq x y z
N MET A 1 19.08 -13.80 7.72
CA MET A 1 19.43 -13.11 8.98
C MET A 1 18.12 -12.77 9.67
N THR A 2 17.90 -13.28 10.89
CA THR A 2 16.74 -12.89 11.70
C THR A 2 16.93 -11.41 12.04
N GLU A 3 16.00 -10.56 11.59
CA GLU A 3 15.94 -9.16 11.98
C GLU A 3 15.91 -9.09 13.51
N ARG A 4 16.88 -8.39 14.10
CA ARG A 4 16.89 -8.14 15.53
C ARG A 4 15.76 -7.15 15.79
N GLU A 5 14.71 -7.57 16.47
CA GLU A 5 13.65 -6.68 16.91
C GLU A 5 14.28 -5.51 17.68
N PRO A 6 13.81 -4.27 17.45
CA PRO A 6 14.31 -3.12 18.21
C PRO A 6 14.09 -3.35 19.70
N GLU A 7 15.07 -2.95 20.52
CA GLU A 7 14.94 -3.10 21.98
C GLU A 7 13.72 -2.32 22.48
N PRO A 8 12.88 -2.93 23.34
CA PRO A 8 11.72 -2.26 23.88
C PRO A 8 12.11 -1.04 24.71
N LEU A 9 11.41 0.06 24.49
CA LEU A 9 11.60 1.32 25.23
C LEU A 9 10.91 1.23 26.60
N SER A 10 11.67 1.39 27.69
CA SER A 10 11.13 1.43 29.04
C SER A 10 10.52 2.80 29.34
N GLY A 11 9.40 2.84 30.09
CA GLY A 11 8.74 4.10 30.36
C GLY A 11 7.59 4.00 31.34
N ARG A 12 6.85 5.11 31.46
CA ARG A 12 5.61 5.22 32.22
C ARG A 12 4.46 5.53 31.30
N PHE A 13 3.33 4.87 31.50
CA PHE A 13 2.20 4.90 30.59
C PHE A 13 0.91 5.16 31.37
N TRP A 14 -0.05 5.88 30.75
CA TRP A 14 -1.34 6.21 31.33
C TRP A 14 -2.41 6.38 30.24
N LEU A 15 -3.68 6.25 30.59
CA LEU A 15 -4.77 6.59 29.67
C LEU A 15 -4.78 8.10 29.40
N ALA A 16 -5.10 8.50 28.18
CA ALA A 16 -5.07 9.90 27.76
C ALA A 16 -5.89 10.85 28.64
N ASP A 17 -6.91 10.33 29.33
CA ASP A 17 -7.80 11.04 30.25
C ASP A 17 -7.47 10.80 31.75
N ALA A 18 -6.41 10.03 32.08
CA ALA A 18 -6.07 9.63 33.44
C ALA A 18 -4.55 9.72 33.74
N GLU A 19 -3.95 10.87 33.49
CA GLU A 19 -2.50 11.09 33.65
C GLU A 19 -1.96 10.76 35.06
N GLU A 20 -2.78 10.88 36.09
CA GLU A 20 -2.39 10.60 37.47
C GLU A 20 -2.09 9.12 37.75
N GLN A 21 -2.57 8.22 36.88
CA GLN A 21 -2.42 6.77 37.02
C GLN A 21 -1.31 6.22 36.13
N LYS A 22 -0.07 6.66 36.35
CA LYS A 22 1.10 6.21 35.57
C LYS A 22 1.55 4.81 35.98
N VAL A 23 1.58 3.89 35.01
CA VAL A 23 2.02 2.51 35.16
C VAL A 23 3.35 2.32 34.43
N SER A 24 4.31 1.63 35.07
CA SER A 24 5.59 1.29 34.41
C SER A 24 5.36 0.22 33.33
N GLY A 25 6.15 0.25 32.27
CA GLY A 25 6.02 -0.72 31.20
C GLY A 25 7.11 -0.58 30.13
N ARG A 26 6.94 -1.35 29.05
CA ARG A 26 7.85 -1.40 27.91
C ARG A 26 7.07 -1.33 26.63
N LEU A 27 7.48 -0.41 25.73
CA LEU A 27 6.91 -0.25 24.39
C LEU A 27 7.86 -0.82 23.34
N ALA A 28 7.43 -1.85 22.63
CA ALA A 28 8.12 -2.39 21.47
C ALA A 28 7.50 -1.80 20.19
N LEU A 29 8.36 -1.29 19.28
CA LEU A 29 8.00 -0.68 18.00
C LEU A 29 8.57 -1.53 16.85
N GLY A 30 8.09 -2.76 16.74
CA GLY A 30 8.55 -3.73 15.74
C GLY A 30 7.72 -3.74 14.44
N SER A 31 8.13 -4.61 13.52
CA SER A 31 7.46 -4.81 12.22
C SER A 31 6.02 -5.36 12.32
N GLU A 32 5.65 -5.94 13.46
CA GLU A 32 4.29 -6.40 13.74
C GLU A 32 3.39 -5.29 14.33
N GLY A 33 3.91 -4.06 14.43
CA GLY A 33 3.24 -2.91 15.02
C GLY A 33 3.60 -2.71 16.49
N PRO A 34 3.12 -1.60 17.09
CA PRO A 34 3.46 -1.23 18.46
C PRO A 34 2.81 -2.15 19.48
N ARG A 35 3.62 -2.68 20.41
CA ARG A 35 3.17 -3.52 21.53
C ARG A 35 3.58 -2.88 22.85
N LEU A 36 2.66 -2.79 23.79
CA LEU A 36 2.90 -2.25 25.12
C LEU A 36 2.70 -3.33 26.17
N GLU A 37 3.72 -3.59 26.96
CA GLU A 37 3.66 -4.45 28.12
C GLU A 37 3.74 -3.61 29.41
N LEU A 38 2.75 -3.73 30.28
CA LEU A 38 2.63 -2.99 31.52
C LEU A 38 2.88 -3.88 32.73
N ASP A 39 3.61 -3.36 33.70
CA ASP A 39 3.83 -4.00 35.00
C ASP A 39 2.67 -3.70 36.00
N GLY A 40 1.51 -3.34 35.47
CA GLY A 40 0.25 -3.04 36.14
C GLY A 40 -0.89 -3.06 35.13
N THR A 41 -2.02 -2.47 35.48
CA THR A 41 -3.18 -2.32 34.60
C THR A 41 -3.64 -0.88 34.51
N LEU A 42 -3.94 -0.40 33.30
CA LEU A 42 -4.51 0.94 33.07
C LEU A 42 -6.02 0.96 33.27
N THR A 43 -6.68 -0.18 33.05
CA THR A 43 -8.13 -0.29 33.19
C THR A 43 -8.46 -1.31 34.29
N PRO A 44 -9.51 -1.07 35.10
CA PRO A 44 -9.88 -2.01 36.16
C PRO A 44 -10.32 -3.34 35.53
N GLY A 45 -9.72 -4.43 35.99
CA GLY A 45 -10.06 -5.75 35.49
C GLY A 45 -11.20 -6.43 36.23
N MET A 46 -11.53 -5.92 37.39
CA MET A 46 -12.63 -6.37 38.24
C MET A 46 -13.36 -5.18 38.80
N ARG A 47 -14.68 -5.25 38.85
CA ARG A 47 -15.53 -4.30 39.58
C ARG A 47 -16.13 -4.96 40.80
N LEU A 48 -16.24 -4.22 41.85
CA LEU A 48 -16.96 -4.64 43.07
C LEU A 48 -18.44 -4.86 42.71
N LYS A 49 -18.94 -6.07 42.85
CA LYS A 49 -20.35 -6.42 42.62
C LYS A 49 -21.20 -6.21 43.85
N SER A 50 -20.71 -6.67 44.99
CA SER A 50 -21.43 -6.54 46.28
C SER A 50 -20.46 -6.63 47.45
N VAL A 51 -20.84 -5.98 48.54
CA VAL A 51 -20.23 -6.13 49.83
C VAL A 51 -21.28 -6.70 50.77
N ALA A 52 -21.02 -7.85 51.38
CA ALA A 52 -21.86 -8.43 52.40
C ALA A 52 -21.12 -8.37 53.73
N THR A 53 -21.76 -7.89 54.77
CA THR A 53 -21.21 -7.88 56.13
C THR A 53 -21.86 -9.02 56.90
N ALA A 54 -21.07 -9.93 57.41
CA ALA A 54 -21.53 -11.02 58.27
C ALA A 54 -21.87 -10.52 59.67
N GLU A 55 -22.60 -11.31 60.44
CA GLU A 55 -23.00 -10.97 61.82
C GLU A 55 -21.82 -10.79 62.81
N ASP A 56 -20.66 -11.35 62.49
CA ASP A 56 -19.39 -11.20 63.20
C ASP A 56 -18.60 -9.93 62.83
N GLY A 57 -19.16 -9.08 61.93
CA GLY A 57 -18.51 -7.87 61.47
C GLY A 57 -17.52 -8.03 60.36
N SER A 58 -17.30 -9.27 59.88
CA SER A 58 -16.46 -9.50 58.71
C SER A 58 -17.17 -9.06 57.42
N THR A 59 -16.42 -8.51 56.47
CA THR A 59 -16.94 -8.04 55.16
C THR A 59 -16.47 -8.97 54.06
N LEU A 60 -17.40 -9.51 53.27
CA LEU A 60 -17.14 -10.26 52.07
C LEU A 60 -17.39 -9.39 50.83
N SER A 61 -16.35 -9.07 50.12
CA SER A 61 -16.43 -8.34 48.87
C SER A 61 -16.42 -9.28 47.68
N THR A 62 -17.47 -9.24 46.88
CA THR A 62 -17.56 -10.05 45.64
C THR A 62 -17.17 -9.19 44.44
N TYR A 63 -16.15 -9.62 43.73
CA TYR A 63 -15.71 -8.97 42.50
C TYR A 63 -16.14 -9.79 41.29
N VAL A 64 -16.52 -9.12 40.21
CA VAL A 64 -16.80 -9.76 38.92
C VAL A 64 -15.84 -9.19 37.87
N PRO A 65 -15.38 -10.02 36.93
CA PRO A 65 -14.58 -9.53 35.82
C PRO A 65 -15.33 -8.43 35.07
N VAL A 66 -14.66 -7.34 34.79
CA VAL A 66 -15.15 -6.38 33.83
C VAL A 66 -14.89 -6.99 32.47
N LEU A 67 -15.93 -7.52 31.85
CA LEU A 67 -15.92 -7.86 30.43
C LEU A 67 -16.08 -6.53 29.70
N GLU A 68 -14.97 -5.86 29.48
CA GLU A 68 -14.98 -4.69 28.61
C GLU A 68 -15.32 -5.19 27.20
N GLU A 69 -16.34 -4.63 26.60
CA GLU A 69 -16.46 -4.60 25.16
C GLU A 69 -15.13 -4.07 24.60
N ASP A 70 -14.66 -4.55 23.45
CA ASP A 70 -13.35 -4.25 22.85
C ASP A 70 -13.11 -2.74 22.68
N GLU A 71 -12.89 -2.04 23.79
CA GLU A 71 -12.66 -0.62 23.81
C GLU A 71 -11.25 -0.32 23.30
N LEU A 72 -11.19 0.49 22.24
CA LEU A 72 -9.93 0.94 21.67
C LEU A 72 -9.34 2.04 22.56
N LEU A 73 -8.21 1.74 23.19
CA LEU A 73 -7.58 2.63 24.15
C LEU A 73 -6.58 3.57 23.47
N THR A 74 -6.58 4.84 23.92
CA THR A 74 -5.48 5.76 23.67
C THR A 74 -4.61 5.85 24.92
N VAL A 75 -3.34 5.45 24.79
CA VAL A 75 -2.39 5.40 25.91
C VAL A 75 -1.24 6.38 25.64
N HIS A 76 -1.09 7.34 26.52
CA HIS A 76 0.07 8.22 26.55
C HIS A 76 1.22 7.56 27.33
N GLY A 77 2.44 7.97 27.02
CA GLY A 77 3.61 7.50 27.74
C GLY A 77 4.81 8.43 27.61
N GLU A 78 5.74 8.25 28.52
CA GLU A 78 7.06 8.86 28.50
C GLU A 78 8.08 7.73 28.54
N VAL A 79 8.87 7.59 27.47
CA VAL A 79 9.84 6.50 27.31
C VAL A 79 11.27 7.01 27.30
N ASP A 80 12.19 6.19 27.80
CA ASP A 80 13.62 6.46 27.71
C ASP A 80 14.12 6.05 26.32
N SER A 81 14.54 7.04 25.53
CA SER A 81 15.07 6.84 24.18
C SER A 81 16.60 6.65 24.15
N GLY A 82 17.25 6.63 25.31
CA GLY A 82 18.73 6.59 25.43
C GLY A 82 19.42 7.95 25.22
N VAL A 83 18.69 8.95 24.72
CA VAL A 83 19.15 10.34 24.59
C VAL A 83 18.31 11.30 25.43
N GLY A 84 17.27 10.79 26.07
CA GLY A 84 16.36 11.54 26.94
C GLY A 84 14.97 10.93 27.01
N ILE A 85 14.09 11.57 27.78
CA ILE A 85 12.68 11.20 27.90
C ILE A 85 11.93 11.72 26.67
N GLU A 86 11.22 10.83 26.02
CA GLU A 86 10.47 11.12 24.79
C GLU A 86 8.98 10.80 25.00
N PRO A 87 8.07 11.73 24.69
CA PRO A 87 6.64 11.46 24.75
C PRO A 87 6.19 10.53 23.63
N VAL A 88 5.29 9.60 23.95
CA VAL A 88 4.70 8.65 23.01
C VAL A 88 3.21 8.54 23.20
N THR A 89 2.47 8.21 22.15
CA THR A 89 1.05 7.86 22.21
C THR A 89 0.79 6.58 21.45
N LEU A 90 0.25 5.56 22.11
CA LEU A 90 -0.29 4.36 21.48
C LEU A 90 -1.77 4.61 21.18
N VAL A 91 -2.16 4.42 19.91
CA VAL A 91 -3.54 4.68 19.45
C VAL A 91 -4.22 3.39 19.04
N ASP A 92 -5.51 3.30 19.32
CA ASP A 92 -6.36 2.14 19.08
C ASP A 92 -5.75 0.85 19.69
N GLY A 93 -5.28 0.96 20.93
CA GLY A 93 -4.72 -0.15 21.70
C GLY A 93 -5.79 -1.13 22.13
N ILE A 94 -5.64 -2.39 21.74
CA ILE A 94 -6.50 -3.51 22.16
C ILE A 94 -5.77 -4.32 23.21
N THR A 95 -6.45 -4.63 24.31
CA THR A 95 -5.89 -5.52 25.34
C THR A 95 -5.83 -6.96 24.83
N THR A 96 -4.63 -7.46 24.61
CA THR A 96 -4.40 -8.84 24.13
C THR A 96 -4.25 -9.85 25.27
N SER A 97 -3.82 -9.41 26.45
CA SER A 97 -3.67 -10.25 27.63
C SER A 97 -3.74 -9.40 28.90
N ARG A 98 -4.36 -9.93 29.94
CA ARG A 98 -4.45 -9.32 31.26
C ARG A 98 -4.38 -10.38 32.35
N THR A 99 -3.52 -10.15 33.34
CA THR A 99 -3.47 -10.98 34.55
C THR A 99 -3.85 -10.11 35.78
N TYR A 100 -4.57 -10.70 36.72
CA TYR A 100 -5.00 -10.03 37.93
C TYR A 100 -4.40 -10.71 39.14
N ASN A 101 -4.09 -9.91 40.14
CA ASN A 101 -3.85 -10.44 41.47
C ASN A 101 -5.03 -10.02 42.36
N PRO A 102 -5.92 -10.96 42.76
CA PRO A 102 -7.10 -10.61 43.53
C PRO A 102 -6.75 -10.10 44.95
N LEU A 103 -5.53 -10.38 45.43
CA LEU A 103 -5.07 -9.94 46.75
C LEU A 103 -4.38 -8.57 46.74
N SER A 104 -4.09 -8.00 45.54
CA SER A 104 -3.47 -6.69 45.42
C SER A 104 -4.04 -6.01 44.15
N PRO A 105 -5.14 -5.27 44.30
CA PRO A 105 -5.70 -4.46 43.21
C PRO A 105 -4.63 -3.53 42.64
N GLY A 106 -4.32 -3.68 41.36
CA GLY A 106 -3.24 -2.94 40.67
C GLY A 106 -1.95 -3.76 40.44
N ALA A 107 -1.74 -4.88 41.16
CA ALA A 107 -0.63 -5.81 40.91
C ALA A 107 -1.02 -6.85 39.84
N GLY A 108 -1.16 -6.44 38.61
CA GLY A 108 -1.41 -7.29 37.45
C GLY A 108 -0.40 -7.00 36.36
N ARG A 109 -0.58 -7.62 35.23
CA ARG A 109 0.11 -7.27 33.97
C ARG A 109 -0.92 -7.10 32.88
N GLN A 110 -0.73 -6.11 32.05
CA GLN A 110 -1.57 -5.87 30.87
C GLN A 110 -0.68 -5.77 29.63
N ARG A 111 -1.13 -6.40 28.56
CA ARG A 111 -0.51 -6.28 27.24
C ARG A 111 -1.51 -5.64 26.29
N LEU A 112 -1.03 -4.64 25.54
CA LEU A 112 -1.81 -3.99 24.51
C LEU A 112 -1.09 -4.10 23.16
N GLN A 113 -1.88 -4.33 22.13
CA GLN A 113 -1.44 -4.21 20.73
C GLN A 113 -2.08 -2.97 20.15
N GLY A 114 -1.27 -1.98 19.77
CA GLY A 114 -1.77 -0.79 19.10
C GLY A 114 -1.81 -0.94 17.58
N LEU A 115 -2.65 -0.17 16.95
CA LEU A 115 -2.66 -0.09 15.48
C LEU A 115 -1.46 0.73 14.99
N TYR A 116 -1.18 1.84 15.68
CA TYR A 116 -0.01 2.70 15.46
C TYR A 116 0.36 3.45 16.73
N ALA A 117 1.62 3.91 16.76
CA ALA A 117 2.11 4.78 17.84
C ALA A 117 2.75 6.04 17.24
N PHE A 118 2.57 7.16 17.92
CA PHE A 118 3.27 8.42 17.66
C PHE A 118 4.42 8.58 18.65
N ARG A 119 5.59 9.05 18.18
CA ARG A 119 6.74 9.44 19.00
C ARG A 119 7.09 10.90 18.76
N GLY A 120 7.56 11.57 19.81
CA GLY A 120 7.97 12.98 19.78
C GLY A 120 6.89 13.94 20.28
N GLY A 121 5.71 13.45 20.66
CA GLY A 121 4.62 14.23 21.24
C GLY A 121 3.42 13.39 21.61
N HIS A 122 2.56 13.94 22.45
CA HIS A 122 1.25 13.36 22.73
C HIS A 122 0.23 13.86 21.71
N VAL A 123 -0.65 12.95 21.28
CA VAL A 123 -1.80 13.25 20.42
C VAL A 123 -3.09 12.84 21.10
N ALA A 124 -4.20 13.51 20.77
CA ALA A 124 -5.50 13.24 21.39
C ALA A 124 -6.08 11.85 21.03
N GLY A 125 -5.49 11.17 20.07
CA GLY A 125 -5.90 9.83 19.63
C GLY A 125 -6.13 9.76 18.10
N LYS A 126 -7.01 8.86 17.69
CA LYS A 126 -7.30 8.61 16.26
C LYS A 126 -7.88 9.81 15.50
N ASP A 127 -8.47 10.76 16.22
CA ASP A 127 -9.14 11.93 15.66
C ASP A 127 -8.21 13.16 15.58
N GLU A 128 -6.93 13.03 15.98
CA GLU A 128 -5.93 14.08 15.82
C GLU A 128 -5.78 14.48 14.35
N LEU A 129 -5.68 15.80 14.13
CA LEU A 129 -5.62 16.38 12.78
C LEU A 129 -4.21 16.89 12.47
N PHE A 130 -3.72 16.52 11.30
CA PHE A 130 -2.39 16.87 10.82
C PHE A 130 -2.49 17.72 9.56
N THR A 131 -1.56 18.66 9.40
CA THR A 131 -1.48 19.57 8.23
C THR A 131 -0.22 19.36 7.42
N LYS A 132 0.67 18.48 7.90
CA LYS A 132 1.90 18.10 7.20
C LYS A 132 2.13 16.61 7.36
N VAL A 133 2.72 16.01 6.32
CA VAL A 133 3.23 14.64 6.34
C VAL A 133 4.49 14.56 5.50
N ARG A 134 5.45 13.75 5.93
CA ARG A 134 6.60 13.36 5.12
C ARG A 134 6.83 11.87 5.22
N VAL A 135 7.28 11.28 4.12
CA VAL A 135 7.50 9.85 4.00
C VAL A 135 8.82 9.55 3.34
N ARG A 136 9.51 8.56 3.89
CA ARG A 136 10.61 7.84 3.23
C ARG A 136 10.09 6.49 2.76
N LEU A 137 10.36 6.15 1.53
CA LEU A 137 10.01 4.88 0.92
C LEU A 137 11.29 4.11 0.57
N HIS A 138 11.20 2.78 0.44
CA HIS A 138 12.29 2.03 -0.18
C HIS A 138 12.65 2.64 -1.52
N HIS A 139 13.92 2.67 -1.85
CA HIS A 139 14.46 3.16 -3.13
C HIS A 139 14.20 4.64 -3.46
N LEU A 140 13.64 5.43 -2.53
CA LEU A 140 13.31 6.84 -2.79
C LEU A 140 14.57 7.68 -3.08
N ASP A 141 15.66 7.42 -2.38
CA ASP A 141 16.92 8.14 -2.56
C ASP A 141 17.51 7.91 -3.96
N GLU A 142 17.48 6.67 -4.45
CA GLU A 142 17.95 6.28 -5.79
C GLU A 142 16.97 6.72 -6.89
N TRP A 143 15.67 6.60 -6.64
CA TRP A 143 14.64 7.04 -7.57
C TRP A 143 14.66 8.54 -7.81
N ALA A 144 14.88 9.32 -6.76
CA ALA A 144 14.98 10.77 -6.85
C ALA A 144 16.28 11.19 -7.52
N SER A 145 17.39 10.46 -7.31
CA SER A 145 18.73 10.73 -7.88
C SER A 145 19.15 12.20 -7.79
N LEU A 146 18.87 12.84 -6.64
CA LEU A 146 19.10 14.26 -6.43
C LEU A 146 20.59 14.51 -6.07
N GLY A 147 21.41 14.82 -7.05
CA GLY A 147 22.79 15.22 -6.85
C GLY A 147 23.68 14.14 -6.21
N GLY A 148 24.94 14.42 -6.13
CA GLY A 148 25.98 13.57 -5.53
C GLY A 148 26.84 14.31 -4.51
N PHE A 149 27.68 13.55 -3.82
CA PHE A 149 28.80 14.11 -3.07
C PHE A 149 29.97 14.30 -4.03
N GLY A 150 30.46 15.54 -4.17
CA GLY A 150 31.74 15.83 -4.75
C GLY A 150 32.84 15.47 -3.74
N GLN A 151 33.92 14.87 -4.22
CA GLN A 151 35.10 14.61 -3.40
C GLN A 151 36.31 15.35 -4.00
N GLU A 152 36.99 16.13 -3.18
CA GLU A 152 38.25 16.73 -3.51
C GLU A 152 39.31 16.13 -2.59
N LEU A 153 40.32 15.49 -3.18
CA LEU A 153 41.43 14.86 -2.48
C LEU A 153 42.70 15.62 -2.85
N GLU A 154 43.31 16.21 -1.85
CA GLU A 154 44.67 16.79 -1.91
C GLU A 154 45.63 15.91 -1.08
N GLU A 155 46.94 16.09 -1.21
CA GLU A 155 47.94 15.26 -0.50
C GLU A 155 47.72 15.22 1.03
N ASP A 156 47.30 16.34 1.63
CA ASP A 156 47.11 16.48 3.08
C ASP A 156 45.68 16.79 3.49
N LYS A 157 44.74 16.82 2.54
CA LYS A 157 43.35 17.25 2.80
C LYS A 157 42.35 16.50 1.96
N ALA A 158 41.28 16.05 2.59
CA ALA A 158 40.12 15.53 1.91
C ALA A 158 38.90 16.40 2.23
N SER A 159 38.14 16.81 1.21
CA SER A 159 36.90 17.52 1.39
C SER A 159 35.75 16.77 0.71
N VAL A 160 34.55 16.79 1.33
CA VAL A 160 33.33 16.27 0.76
C VAL A 160 32.39 17.45 0.57
N ILE A 161 32.03 17.73 -0.68
CA ILE A 161 31.12 18.81 -1.06
C ILE A 161 29.76 18.19 -1.39
N PHE A 162 28.73 18.71 -0.78
CA PHE A 162 27.36 18.36 -1.13
C PHE A 162 26.70 19.54 -1.81
N GLU A 163 26.24 19.33 -3.05
CA GLU A 163 25.43 20.28 -3.77
C GLU A 163 23.97 19.85 -3.71
N GLN A 164 23.13 20.67 -3.08
CA GLN A 164 21.71 20.42 -3.00
C GLN A 164 21.04 20.71 -4.37
N THR A 165 20.43 19.68 -4.94
CA THR A 165 19.61 19.85 -6.13
C THR A 165 18.22 20.31 -5.69
N GLU A 166 17.80 21.51 -6.09
CA GLU A 166 16.48 22.01 -5.85
C GLU A 166 15.48 21.41 -6.86
N VAL A 167 14.41 20.83 -6.36
CA VAL A 167 13.26 20.40 -7.16
C VAL A 167 12.10 21.34 -6.82
N PRO A 168 11.56 22.09 -7.80
CA PRO A 168 10.45 22.99 -7.52
C PRO A 168 9.26 22.26 -6.92
N PRO A 169 8.64 22.80 -5.87
CA PRO A 169 7.44 22.23 -5.28
C PRO A 169 6.25 22.35 -6.22
N VAL A 170 5.28 21.43 -6.10
CA VAL A 170 4.07 21.43 -6.91
C VAL A 170 2.83 21.55 -6.02
N PRO A 171 1.78 22.29 -6.48
CA PRO A 171 0.52 22.32 -5.76
C PRO A 171 -0.20 20.97 -5.85
N LEU A 172 -0.95 20.64 -4.80
CA LEU A 172 -1.94 19.58 -4.77
C LEU A 172 -3.34 20.18 -4.93
N HIS A 173 -4.27 19.42 -5.52
CA HIS A 173 -5.63 19.94 -5.74
C HIS A 173 -6.37 20.33 -4.46
N ASN A 174 -6.01 19.69 -3.34
CA ASN A 174 -6.58 19.97 -2.01
C ASN A 174 -6.03 21.26 -1.36
N GLY A 175 -5.24 22.05 -2.06
CA GLY A 175 -4.62 23.29 -1.58
C GLY A 175 -3.27 23.09 -0.88
N GLY A 176 -2.85 21.85 -0.66
CA GLY A 176 -1.52 21.53 -0.15
C GLY A 176 -0.42 21.69 -1.21
N ARG A 177 0.81 21.43 -0.80
CA ARG A 177 2.00 21.47 -1.64
C ARG A 177 2.86 20.24 -1.42
N LEU A 178 3.29 19.61 -2.51
CA LEU A 178 4.23 18.48 -2.49
C LEU A 178 5.63 18.96 -2.86
N ASP A 179 6.63 18.55 -2.10
CA ASP A 179 8.03 18.82 -2.39
C ASP A 179 8.93 17.63 -1.98
N LEU A 180 10.22 17.75 -2.33
CA LEU A 180 11.28 16.85 -1.90
C LEU A 180 12.18 17.57 -0.91
N GLN A 181 12.27 17.03 0.31
CA GLN A 181 13.16 17.52 1.33
C GLN A 181 14.41 16.63 1.41
N GLN A 182 15.57 17.21 1.25
CA GLN A 182 16.85 16.54 1.49
C GLN A 182 17.33 16.85 2.91
N VAL A 183 17.64 15.81 3.67
CA VAL A 183 18.17 15.92 5.04
C VAL A 183 19.57 15.34 5.04
N LEU A 184 20.53 16.15 5.45
CA LEU A 184 21.93 15.74 5.64
C LEU A 184 22.15 15.38 7.10
N ALA A 185 22.75 14.23 7.32
CA ALA A 185 23.23 13.82 8.63
C ALA A 185 24.73 13.49 8.53
N TRP A 186 25.50 14.05 9.42
CA TRP A 186 26.92 13.78 9.57
C TRP A 186 27.21 13.16 10.92
N ARG A 187 28.08 12.18 10.88
CA ARG A 187 28.62 11.56 12.09
C ARG A 187 30.13 11.67 11.99
N PHE A 188 30.74 12.35 12.93
CA PHE A 188 32.19 12.40 13.06
C PHE A 188 32.56 11.73 14.38
N SER A 189 33.60 10.92 14.31
CA SER A 189 34.31 10.38 15.45
C SER A 189 35.79 10.72 15.27
N ASP A 190 36.41 11.31 16.27
CA ASP A 190 37.80 11.70 16.23
C ASP A 190 38.76 10.52 16.04
N VAL A 191 38.29 9.29 16.29
CA VAL A 191 39.10 8.07 16.25
C VAL A 191 38.78 7.19 15.05
N LEU A 192 37.51 7.12 14.63
CA LEU A 192 37.00 6.15 13.63
C LEU A 192 36.67 6.78 12.28
N GLY A 193 36.88 8.10 12.14
CA GLY A 193 36.48 8.84 10.95
C GLY A 193 35.01 9.28 10.99
N GLY A 194 34.54 9.87 9.90
CA GLY A 194 33.22 10.43 9.77
C GLY A 194 32.47 9.92 8.54
N GLY A 195 31.16 10.07 8.56
CA GLY A 195 30.29 9.79 7.42
C GLY A 195 29.28 10.90 7.22
N LEU A 196 29.03 11.23 5.95
CA LEU A 196 27.95 12.12 5.54
C LEU A 196 26.89 11.28 4.84
N THR A 197 25.67 11.30 5.35
CA THR A 197 24.52 10.60 4.74
C THR A 197 23.47 11.61 4.33
N ARG A 198 22.91 11.41 3.16
CA ARG A 198 21.75 12.16 2.67
C ARG A 198 20.55 11.24 2.68
N THR A 199 19.42 11.77 3.13
CA THR A 199 18.12 11.11 3.01
C THR A 199 17.14 12.05 2.32
N VAL A 200 16.32 11.47 1.43
CA VAL A 200 15.28 12.19 0.71
C VAL A 200 13.92 11.85 1.32
N TRP A 201 13.10 12.86 1.49
CA TRP A 201 11.71 12.74 1.93
C TRP A 201 10.78 13.30 0.86
N LEU A 202 9.72 12.58 0.54
CA LEU A 202 8.54 13.17 -0.08
C LEU A 202 7.73 13.84 1.03
N ARG A 203 7.49 15.15 0.90
CA ARG A 203 6.85 15.96 1.92
C ARG A 203 5.65 16.69 1.34
N ALA A 204 4.49 16.55 2.00
CA ALA A 204 3.31 17.36 1.73
C ALA A 204 3.04 18.29 2.92
N VAL A 205 2.82 19.56 2.64
CA VAL A 205 2.59 20.62 3.62
C VAL A 205 1.40 21.47 3.26
N ASN A 206 0.91 22.26 4.22
CA ASN A 206 -0.29 23.09 4.08
C ASN A 206 -1.53 22.28 3.66
N LEU A 207 -1.58 21.04 4.12
CA LEU A 207 -2.74 20.18 3.89
C LEU A 207 -3.94 20.70 4.70
N PRO A 208 -5.17 20.50 4.26
CA PRO A 208 -6.34 20.61 5.12
C PRO A 208 -6.13 19.74 6.36
N PRO A 209 -6.59 20.18 7.55
CA PRO A 209 -6.50 19.35 8.75
C PRO A 209 -7.15 17.98 8.52
N THR A 210 -6.34 16.92 8.57
CA THR A 210 -6.72 15.58 8.12
C THR A 210 -6.23 14.55 9.12
N ARG A 211 -7.04 13.52 9.39
CA ARG A 211 -6.68 12.41 10.28
C ARG A 211 -5.58 11.55 9.66
N TRP A 212 -4.79 10.91 10.52
CA TRP A 212 -3.71 10.03 10.06
C TRP A 212 -4.19 8.95 9.06
N ARG A 213 -5.28 8.25 9.35
CA ARG A 213 -5.79 7.19 8.45
C ARG A 213 -6.18 7.69 7.05
N GLU A 214 -6.65 8.92 6.98
CA GLU A 214 -6.99 9.57 5.71
C GLU A 214 -5.74 9.99 4.95
N LEU A 215 -4.71 10.51 5.68
CA LEU A 215 -3.39 10.82 5.11
C LEU A 215 -2.69 9.55 4.59
N ASP A 216 -2.72 8.47 5.34
CA ASP A 216 -2.15 7.20 4.91
C ASP A 216 -2.82 6.70 3.62
N ARG A 217 -4.15 6.66 3.61
CA ARG A 217 -4.94 6.20 2.45
C ARG A 217 -4.83 7.14 1.25
N GLY A 218 -4.85 8.44 1.47
CA GLY A 218 -4.91 9.46 0.40
C GLY A 218 -3.53 9.89 -0.10
N LEU A 219 -2.44 9.60 0.64
CA LEU A 219 -1.11 10.10 0.29
C LEU A 219 -0.01 9.05 0.45
N VAL A 220 0.20 8.47 1.64
CA VAL A 220 1.33 7.56 1.88
C VAL A 220 1.21 6.28 1.05
N THR A 221 0.07 5.59 1.13
CA THR A 221 -0.21 4.39 0.34
C THR A 221 -0.17 4.65 -1.17
N PRO A 222 -0.79 5.72 -1.71
CA PRO A 222 -0.63 6.09 -3.13
C PRO A 222 0.79 6.38 -3.57
N LEU A 223 1.60 7.05 -2.76
CA LEU A 223 3.01 7.31 -3.06
C LEU A 223 3.83 6.02 -3.11
N SER A 224 3.64 5.13 -2.12
CA SER A 224 4.24 3.80 -2.11
C SER A 224 3.86 2.99 -3.36
N THR A 225 2.58 3.01 -3.71
CA THR A 225 2.05 2.34 -4.91
C THR A 225 2.69 2.88 -6.19
N LEU A 226 2.70 4.21 -6.38
CA LEU A 226 3.33 4.83 -7.55
C LEU A 226 4.81 4.46 -7.64
N LEU A 227 5.52 4.55 -6.52
CA LEU A 227 6.95 4.26 -6.51
C LEU A 227 7.23 2.79 -6.81
N THR A 228 6.41 1.85 -6.30
CA THR A 228 6.48 0.42 -6.63
C THR A 228 6.32 0.20 -8.13
N LEU A 229 5.36 0.85 -8.78
CA LEU A 229 5.17 0.76 -10.24
C LEU A 229 6.33 1.41 -11.02
N ALA A 230 6.83 2.54 -10.54
CA ALA A 230 7.89 3.32 -11.20
C ALA A 230 9.28 2.70 -11.07
N VAL A 231 9.58 2.10 -9.92
CA VAL A 231 10.85 1.40 -9.64
C VAL A 231 10.84 -0.02 -10.20
N ASP A 232 9.68 -0.63 -10.33
CA ASP A 232 9.46 -2.06 -10.61
C ASP A 232 10.01 -2.96 -9.49
N ALA A 233 9.85 -2.52 -8.23
CA ALA A 233 10.20 -3.25 -7.01
C ALA A 233 9.34 -2.77 -5.85
N ASP A 234 9.27 -3.56 -4.77
CA ASP A 234 8.52 -3.19 -3.56
C ASP A 234 9.06 -1.92 -2.91
N CYS A 235 8.21 -0.92 -2.73
CA CYS A 235 8.57 0.38 -2.16
C CYS A 235 7.70 0.74 -0.95
N PRO A 236 7.69 -0.09 0.12
CA PRO A 236 6.95 0.21 1.33
C PRO A 236 7.54 1.43 2.07
N PRO A 237 6.77 2.05 2.97
CA PRO A 237 7.28 3.10 3.84
C PRO A 237 8.35 2.56 4.79
N VAL A 238 9.46 3.31 4.89
CA VAL A 238 10.55 3.10 5.87
C VAL A 238 10.28 3.93 7.10
N GLN A 239 9.85 5.16 6.88
CA GLN A 239 9.62 6.14 7.94
C GLN A 239 8.52 7.11 7.50
N VAL A 240 7.63 7.40 8.41
CA VAL A 240 6.55 8.39 8.20
C VAL A 240 6.52 9.32 9.39
N GLU A 241 6.37 10.60 9.11
CA GLU A 241 6.24 11.63 10.13
C GLU A 241 5.13 12.61 9.75
N VAL A 242 4.43 13.10 10.76
CA VAL A 242 3.32 14.06 10.63
C VAL A 242 3.52 15.25 11.55
N ALA A 243 2.82 16.36 11.28
CA ALA A 243 2.82 17.51 12.14
C ALA A 243 1.46 18.22 12.12
N THR A 244 1.02 18.74 13.28
CA THR A 244 -0.31 19.32 13.46
C THR A 244 -0.41 20.76 12.95
N GLY A 245 0.70 21.49 12.91
CA GLY A 245 0.73 22.89 12.48
C GLY A 245 2.00 23.32 11.78
N PRO A 246 2.07 24.55 11.27
CA PRO A 246 3.25 25.08 10.55
C PRO A 246 4.52 25.01 11.37
N ASP A 247 4.45 25.36 12.66
CA ASP A 247 5.59 25.47 13.56
C ASP A 247 5.70 24.29 14.54
N SER A 248 4.80 23.28 14.45
CA SER A 248 4.88 22.09 15.29
C SER A 248 6.01 21.16 14.85
N GLY A 249 6.63 20.48 15.83
CA GLY A 249 7.61 19.43 15.58
C GLY A 249 7.02 18.26 14.81
N TRP A 250 7.89 17.46 14.23
CA TRP A 250 7.52 16.22 13.54
C TRP A 250 7.29 15.11 14.56
N LEU A 251 6.20 14.39 14.40
CA LEU A 251 5.87 13.18 15.15
C LEU A 251 6.12 11.97 14.27
N SER A 252 7.00 11.07 14.71
CA SER A 252 7.23 9.81 14.00
C SER A 252 6.10 8.83 14.23
N ILE A 253 5.63 8.19 13.17
CA ILE A 253 4.61 7.15 13.22
C ILE A 253 5.26 5.78 13.14
N HIS A 254 4.80 4.85 13.99
CA HIS A 254 5.19 3.45 14.00
C HIS A 254 3.95 2.58 13.80
N SER A 255 3.97 1.70 12.81
CA SER A 255 2.89 0.76 12.48
C SER A 255 3.46 -0.51 11.85
N SER A 256 2.64 -1.54 11.71
CA SER A 256 3.01 -2.78 11.03
C SER A 256 3.27 -2.63 9.52
N GLY A 257 2.90 -1.49 8.93
CA GLY A 257 3.15 -1.18 7.51
C GLY A 257 4.57 -0.71 7.20
N LEU A 258 5.34 -0.29 8.22
CA LEU A 258 6.71 0.18 8.02
C LEU A 258 7.67 -1.00 7.84
N ARG A 259 8.64 -0.84 6.95
CA ARG A 259 9.69 -1.84 6.69
C ARG A 259 11.07 -1.20 6.81
N PRO A 260 12.09 -1.93 7.30
CA PRO A 260 13.47 -1.43 7.28
C PRO A 260 13.93 -1.18 5.84
N PRO A 261 14.92 -0.29 5.62
CA PRO A 261 15.48 -0.08 4.29
C PRO A 261 16.01 -1.38 3.69
N PRO A 262 15.91 -1.59 2.37
CA PRO A 262 16.44 -2.78 1.74
C PRO A 262 17.96 -2.83 1.82
N ASP A 263 18.54 -4.02 2.00
CA ASP A 263 19.98 -4.24 2.03
C ASP A 263 20.67 -3.80 0.70
N ARG A 264 19.94 -3.93 -0.40
CA ARG A 264 20.40 -3.57 -1.73
C ARG A 264 19.33 -2.78 -2.47
N PRO A 265 19.51 -1.46 -2.57
CA PRO A 265 18.61 -0.62 -3.33
C PRO A 265 18.71 -0.90 -4.85
N VAL A 266 17.60 -0.71 -5.55
CA VAL A 266 17.55 -0.79 -7.02
C VAL A 266 18.27 0.41 -7.60
N PRO A 267 19.30 0.24 -8.46
CA PRO A 267 19.97 1.37 -9.10
C PRO A 267 19.01 2.16 -10.01
N ALA A 268 19.12 3.48 -10.03
CA ALA A 268 18.25 4.36 -10.84
C ALA A 268 18.19 3.97 -12.32
N GLY A 269 19.29 3.48 -12.90
CA GLY A 269 19.36 3.02 -14.29
C GLY A 269 18.55 1.75 -14.59
N GLN A 270 18.18 0.98 -13.57
CA GLN A 270 17.35 -0.21 -13.69
C GLN A 270 15.88 0.06 -13.44
N MET A 271 15.52 1.25 -12.96
CA MET A 271 14.13 1.63 -12.70
C MET A 271 13.38 1.89 -14.00
N LEU A 272 12.11 1.50 -14.01
CA LEU A 272 11.24 1.76 -15.16
C LEU A 272 11.05 3.26 -15.38
N LEU A 273 10.75 4.02 -14.32
CA LEU A 273 10.41 5.43 -14.41
C LEU A 273 11.05 6.24 -13.26
N PRO A 274 12.29 6.73 -13.40
CA PRO A 274 12.93 7.58 -12.39
C PRO A 274 12.26 8.96 -12.29
N LEU A 275 12.45 9.65 -11.16
CA LEU A 275 11.87 10.98 -10.91
C LEU A 275 12.24 12.00 -11.99
N ALA A 276 13.46 11.97 -12.53
CA ALA A 276 13.88 12.87 -13.59
C ALA A 276 12.98 12.82 -14.86
N VAL A 277 12.28 11.69 -15.05
CA VAL A 277 11.32 11.52 -16.16
C VAL A 277 9.90 11.81 -15.70
N LEU A 278 9.47 11.30 -14.55
CA LEU A 278 8.12 11.49 -14.03
C LEU A 278 7.89 12.93 -13.57
N GLY A 279 8.85 13.52 -12.88
CA GLY A 279 8.73 14.80 -12.22
C GLY A 279 7.73 14.81 -11.05
N LEU A 280 7.82 15.82 -10.18
CA LEU A 280 6.80 16.03 -9.14
C LEU A 280 5.40 16.35 -9.71
N PRO A 281 5.24 17.04 -10.86
CA PRO A 281 3.93 17.20 -11.48
C PRO A 281 3.23 15.87 -11.79
N GLY A 282 3.96 14.85 -12.26
CA GLY A 282 3.41 13.52 -12.49
C GLY A 282 3.01 12.81 -11.20
N VAL A 283 3.77 13.01 -10.11
CA VAL A 283 3.39 12.52 -8.78
C VAL A 283 2.11 13.18 -8.28
N ALA A 284 1.97 14.51 -8.44
CA ALA A 284 0.76 15.23 -8.06
C ALA A 284 -0.46 14.77 -8.87
N ALA A 285 -0.31 14.65 -10.19
CA ALA A 285 -1.37 14.14 -11.06
C ALA A 285 -1.82 12.71 -10.67
N TRP A 286 -0.89 11.84 -10.26
CA TRP A 286 -1.21 10.53 -9.72
C TRP A 286 -2.07 10.63 -8.46
N LEU A 287 -1.69 11.47 -7.49
CA LEU A 287 -2.44 11.66 -6.26
C LEU A 287 -3.87 12.13 -6.51
N ASP A 288 -4.07 12.98 -7.51
CA ASP A 288 -5.40 13.46 -7.93
C ASP A 288 -6.24 12.35 -8.57
N ARG A 289 -5.60 11.39 -9.24
CA ARG A 289 -6.30 10.29 -9.94
C ARG A 289 -6.60 9.09 -9.05
N VAL A 290 -5.81 8.86 -8.03
CA VAL A 290 -5.89 7.62 -7.23
C VAL A 290 -7.23 7.41 -6.55
N GLU A 291 -7.91 8.47 -6.14
CA GLU A 291 -9.25 8.38 -5.54
C GLU A 291 -10.26 7.79 -6.55
N THR A 292 -10.21 8.25 -7.80
CA THR A 292 -11.04 7.71 -8.88
C THR A 292 -10.73 6.23 -9.16
N LEU A 293 -9.45 5.85 -9.13
CA LEU A 293 -9.00 4.47 -9.36
C LEU A 293 -9.33 3.54 -8.18
N GLY A 294 -9.52 4.09 -6.98
CA GLY A 294 -9.88 3.37 -5.76
C GLY A 294 -8.83 2.33 -5.33
N PRO A 295 -9.22 1.13 -4.85
CA PRO A 295 -8.28 0.16 -4.27
C PRO A 295 -7.50 -0.65 -5.31
N LEU A 296 -7.65 -0.38 -6.61
CA LEU A 296 -7.07 -1.22 -7.67
C LEU A 296 -5.57 -1.02 -7.88
N PRO A 297 -5.00 0.21 -7.83
CA PRO A 297 -3.57 0.39 -8.00
C PRO A 297 -2.71 -0.40 -7.01
N PRO A 298 -3.02 -0.47 -5.71
CA PRO A 298 -2.28 -1.32 -4.77
C PRO A 298 -2.29 -2.81 -5.13
N VAL A 299 -3.39 -3.34 -5.70
CA VAL A 299 -3.45 -4.74 -6.15
C VAL A 299 -2.45 -4.99 -7.29
N VAL A 300 -2.36 -4.06 -8.25
CA VAL A 300 -1.37 -4.16 -9.34
C VAL A 300 0.05 -4.01 -8.79
N ALA A 301 0.28 -3.07 -7.89
CA ALA A 301 1.59 -2.88 -7.25
C ALA A 301 2.02 -4.12 -6.44
N ALA A 302 1.10 -4.81 -5.77
CA ALA A 302 1.40 -6.05 -5.06
C ALA A 302 1.95 -7.14 -6.02
N ALA A 303 1.44 -7.22 -7.24
CA ALA A 303 1.98 -8.13 -8.26
C ALA A 303 3.35 -7.69 -8.83
N VAL A 304 3.74 -6.42 -8.64
CA VAL A 304 5.08 -5.90 -8.94
C VAL A 304 6.04 -6.16 -7.78
N ALA A 305 5.58 -5.97 -6.56
CA ALA A 305 6.37 -6.11 -5.33
C ALA A 305 6.89 -7.53 -5.11
N GLY A 306 6.13 -8.54 -5.53
CA GLY A 306 6.55 -9.93 -5.39
C GLY A 306 5.69 -10.92 -6.17
N PRO A 307 6.14 -12.17 -6.28
CA PRO A 307 5.33 -13.22 -6.89
C PRO A 307 4.06 -13.46 -6.05
N PRO A 308 2.93 -13.78 -6.70
CA PRO A 308 1.73 -14.18 -5.98
C PRO A 308 2.01 -15.44 -5.15
N ARG A 309 1.28 -15.63 -4.06
CA ARG A 309 1.42 -16.84 -3.23
C ARG A 309 1.12 -18.11 -4.00
N THR A 310 0.14 -18.05 -4.89
CA THR A 310 -0.19 -19.11 -5.83
C THR A 310 -0.51 -18.50 -7.19
N VAL A 311 -0.44 -19.31 -8.25
CA VAL A 311 -0.79 -18.88 -9.62
C VAL A 311 -2.26 -18.48 -9.72
N GLU A 312 -3.12 -19.23 -9.05
CA GLU A 312 -4.57 -18.96 -8.97
C GLU A 312 -4.85 -17.57 -8.42
N THR A 313 -4.23 -17.25 -7.27
CA THR A 313 -4.34 -15.91 -6.66
C THR A 313 -3.86 -14.82 -7.62
N GLY A 314 -2.72 -15.04 -8.28
CA GLY A 314 -2.18 -14.06 -9.23
C GLY A 314 -3.10 -13.81 -10.42
N VAL A 315 -3.71 -14.87 -10.99
CA VAL A 315 -4.69 -14.73 -12.08
C VAL A 315 -5.94 -14.00 -11.60
N LEU A 316 -6.51 -14.41 -10.47
CA LEU A 316 -7.74 -13.81 -9.94
C LEU A 316 -7.56 -12.33 -9.57
N ASP A 317 -6.50 -11.98 -8.89
CA ASP A 317 -6.22 -10.61 -8.48
C ASP A 317 -6.06 -9.68 -9.69
N LEU A 318 -5.23 -10.06 -10.66
CA LEU A 318 -4.97 -9.21 -11.82
C LEU A 318 -6.15 -9.17 -12.79
N THR A 319 -6.90 -10.25 -12.98
CA THR A 319 -8.11 -10.23 -13.81
C THR A 319 -9.22 -9.39 -13.17
N THR A 320 -9.35 -9.44 -11.85
CA THR A 320 -10.29 -8.60 -11.10
C THR A 320 -9.86 -7.13 -11.14
N ALA A 321 -8.56 -6.86 -10.97
CA ALA A 321 -8.03 -5.50 -11.09
C ALA A 321 -8.24 -4.94 -12.51
N ALA A 322 -8.04 -5.74 -13.56
CA ALA A 322 -8.29 -5.32 -14.94
C ALA A 322 -9.76 -4.96 -15.17
N GLU A 323 -10.70 -5.80 -14.70
CA GLU A 323 -12.13 -5.49 -14.81
C GLU A 323 -12.51 -4.23 -14.05
N GLY A 324 -12.08 -4.12 -12.80
CA GLY A 324 -12.36 -2.98 -11.94
C GLY A 324 -11.78 -1.67 -12.49
N LEU A 325 -10.52 -1.71 -13.00
CA LEU A 325 -9.86 -0.56 -13.60
C LEU A 325 -10.60 -0.09 -14.86
N ALA A 326 -10.99 -1.00 -15.74
CA ALA A 326 -11.79 -0.65 -16.92
C ALA A 326 -13.13 0.00 -16.54
N ARG A 327 -13.81 -0.49 -15.48
CA ARG A 327 -15.06 0.11 -14.99
C ARG A 327 -14.87 1.53 -14.46
N ARG A 328 -13.74 1.81 -13.80
CA ARG A 328 -13.44 3.12 -13.22
C ARG A 328 -12.96 4.14 -14.24
N LEU A 329 -12.12 3.70 -15.18
CA LEU A 329 -11.62 4.57 -16.25
C LEU A 329 -12.71 4.98 -17.24
N TRP A 330 -13.72 4.13 -17.41
CA TRP A 330 -14.81 4.32 -18.37
C TRP A 330 -16.16 4.00 -17.76
N SER A 331 -16.52 4.69 -16.67
CA SER A 331 -17.75 4.49 -15.91
C SER A 331 -19.03 4.60 -16.75
N ASP A 332 -19.00 5.49 -17.74
CA ASP A 332 -20.15 5.77 -18.62
C ASP A 332 -20.15 4.93 -19.89
N TRP A 333 -19.21 3.97 -20.02
CA TRP A 333 -19.16 3.13 -21.20
C TRP A 333 -20.21 2.05 -21.18
N ASN A 334 -21.20 2.21 -22.06
CA ASN A 334 -22.27 1.24 -22.32
C ASN A 334 -22.13 0.71 -23.75
N GLN A 335 -22.39 -0.59 -23.95
CA GLN A 335 -22.42 -1.18 -25.30
C GLN A 335 -23.75 -0.95 -26.02
N LEU A 336 -24.83 -0.72 -25.27
CA LEU A 336 -26.17 -0.42 -25.78
C LEU A 336 -26.75 0.78 -25.00
N THR A 337 -27.59 1.57 -25.65
CA THR A 337 -28.43 2.53 -24.92
C THR A 337 -29.50 1.80 -24.09
N LYS A 338 -30.10 2.48 -23.12
CA LYS A 338 -31.18 1.89 -22.30
C LYS A 338 -32.36 1.44 -23.16
N GLU A 339 -32.70 2.22 -24.20
CA GLU A 339 -33.76 1.95 -25.15
C GLU A 339 -33.45 0.73 -26.01
N GLN A 340 -32.23 0.64 -26.55
CA GLN A 340 -31.75 -0.52 -27.32
C GLN A 340 -31.75 -1.81 -26.48
N ALA A 341 -31.28 -1.73 -25.23
CA ALA A 341 -31.28 -2.86 -24.33
C ALA A 341 -32.68 -3.31 -23.95
N ALA A 342 -33.62 -2.38 -23.72
CA ALA A 342 -35.01 -2.69 -23.44
C ALA A 342 -35.70 -3.36 -24.65
N ALA A 343 -35.48 -2.84 -25.86
CA ALA A 343 -35.99 -3.42 -27.09
C ALA A 343 -35.42 -4.84 -27.33
N ALA A 344 -34.11 -5.02 -27.20
CA ALA A 344 -33.44 -6.31 -27.36
C ALA A 344 -33.97 -7.34 -26.32
N ARG A 345 -34.10 -6.92 -25.05
CA ARG A 345 -34.66 -7.77 -23.98
C ARG A 345 -36.09 -8.19 -24.28
N LYS A 346 -36.96 -7.26 -24.71
CA LYS A 346 -38.35 -7.56 -25.09
C LYS A 346 -38.41 -8.58 -26.22
N THR A 347 -37.60 -8.37 -27.28
CA THR A 347 -37.56 -9.29 -28.44
C THR A 347 -37.07 -10.69 -28.03
N ALA A 348 -35.98 -10.76 -27.23
CA ALA A 348 -35.42 -12.04 -26.80
C ALA A 348 -36.41 -12.82 -25.90
N LEU A 349 -37.08 -12.16 -24.95
CA LEU A 349 -38.06 -12.80 -24.07
C LEU A 349 -39.31 -13.29 -24.86
N ALA A 350 -39.80 -12.51 -25.80
CA ALA A 350 -40.91 -12.93 -26.67
C ALA A 350 -40.53 -14.15 -27.53
N ALA A 351 -39.30 -14.28 -27.96
CA ALA A 351 -38.82 -15.43 -28.75
C ALA A 351 -38.79 -16.74 -27.95
N VAL A 352 -38.63 -16.68 -26.61
CA VAL A 352 -38.56 -17.86 -25.73
C VAL A 352 -39.85 -18.09 -24.89
N GLU A 353 -40.86 -17.24 -24.99
CA GLU A 353 -42.07 -17.29 -24.20
C GLU A 353 -42.77 -18.68 -24.25
N LYS A 354 -42.73 -19.34 -25.41
CA LYS A 354 -43.33 -20.67 -25.62
C LYS A 354 -42.45 -21.83 -25.12
N GLN A 355 -41.25 -21.57 -24.65
CA GLN A 355 -40.30 -22.60 -24.19
C GLN A 355 -40.49 -23.01 -22.72
N GLY A 356 -41.38 -22.32 -22.02
CA GLY A 356 -41.68 -22.54 -20.59
C GLY A 356 -41.02 -21.54 -19.66
N ASP A 357 -41.60 -21.39 -18.46
CA ASP A 357 -41.21 -20.36 -17.49
C ASP A 357 -39.75 -20.44 -17.02
N GLU A 358 -39.19 -21.65 -16.93
CA GLU A 358 -37.79 -21.83 -16.53
C GLU A 358 -36.82 -21.27 -17.58
N VAL A 359 -37.08 -21.52 -18.87
CA VAL A 359 -36.25 -20.98 -19.98
C VAL A 359 -36.34 -19.46 -20.00
N VAL A 360 -37.56 -18.91 -19.82
CA VAL A 360 -37.76 -17.46 -19.75
C VAL A 360 -36.97 -16.85 -18.61
N LYS A 361 -36.96 -17.43 -17.42
CA LYS A 361 -36.17 -16.96 -16.26
C LYS A 361 -34.67 -17.00 -16.52
N VAL A 362 -34.16 -18.07 -17.12
CA VAL A 362 -32.74 -18.20 -17.47
C VAL A 362 -32.32 -17.12 -18.47
N VAL A 363 -33.13 -16.94 -19.54
CA VAL A 363 -32.87 -15.89 -20.54
C VAL A 363 -32.97 -14.49 -19.93
N GLN A 364 -33.97 -14.25 -19.09
CA GLN A 364 -34.12 -12.97 -18.38
C GLN A 364 -32.89 -12.67 -17.50
N GLY A 365 -32.38 -13.66 -16.78
CA GLY A 365 -31.14 -13.54 -16.01
C GLY A 365 -29.92 -13.20 -16.87
N ALA A 366 -29.76 -13.93 -17.99
CA ALA A 366 -28.65 -13.68 -18.94
C ALA A 366 -28.69 -12.28 -19.57
N LEU A 367 -29.89 -11.70 -19.72
CA LEU A 367 -30.10 -10.37 -20.31
C LEU A 367 -30.00 -9.21 -19.28
N GLN A 368 -29.70 -9.47 -18.02
CA GLN A 368 -29.61 -8.41 -16.99
C GLN A 368 -28.50 -7.40 -17.29
N HIS A 369 -27.39 -7.86 -17.85
CA HIS A 369 -26.18 -7.06 -18.08
C HIS A 369 -26.00 -6.63 -19.54
N LEU A 370 -27.07 -6.62 -20.37
CA LEU A 370 -26.98 -6.24 -21.80
C LEU A 370 -26.39 -4.85 -22.07
N ILE A 371 -26.54 -3.92 -21.13
CA ILE A 371 -26.03 -2.56 -21.27
C ILE A 371 -24.52 -2.52 -21.05
N GLU A 372 -24.02 -3.34 -20.14
CA GLU A 372 -22.62 -3.31 -19.75
C GLU A 372 -21.73 -4.03 -20.77
N PRO A 373 -20.53 -3.48 -21.04
CA PRO A 373 -19.53 -4.21 -21.80
C PRO A 373 -19.13 -5.51 -21.09
N SER A 374 -18.98 -6.56 -21.86
CA SER A 374 -18.47 -7.84 -21.36
C SER A 374 -17.02 -7.73 -20.88
N TYR A 375 -16.59 -8.66 -20.02
CA TYR A 375 -15.20 -8.71 -19.55
C TYR A 375 -14.16 -8.73 -20.70
N PRO A 376 -14.33 -9.56 -21.77
CA PRO A 376 -13.42 -9.49 -22.91
C PRO A 376 -13.38 -8.15 -23.64
N GLN A 377 -14.49 -7.42 -23.70
CA GLN A 377 -14.51 -6.07 -24.29
C GLN A 377 -13.73 -5.07 -23.42
N ARG A 378 -13.86 -5.18 -22.10
CA ARG A 378 -13.07 -4.36 -21.13
C ARG A 378 -11.58 -4.61 -21.28
N LEU A 379 -11.15 -5.87 -21.43
CA LEU A 379 -9.75 -6.24 -21.70
C LEU A 379 -9.23 -5.61 -23.00
N LEU A 380 -10.02 -5.67 -24.08
CA LEU A 380 -9.64 -5.04 -25.35
C LEU A 380 -9.43 -3.54 -25.20
N ARG A 381 -10.31 -2.85 -24.49
CA ARG A 381 -10.20 -1.41 -24.28
C ARG A 381 -8.99 -1.02 -23.44
N LEU A 382 -8.63 -1.82 -22.42
CA LEU A 382 -7.37 -1.64 -21.68
C LEU A 382 -6.16 -1.84 -22.59
N ALA A 383 -6.20 -2.86 -23.44
CA ALA A 383 -5.14 -3.12 -24.42
C ALA A 383 -5.00 -1.96 -25.43
N GLU A 384 -6.10 -1.40 -25.90
CA GLU A 384 -6.13 -0.20 -26.78
C GLU A 384 -5.55 1.01 -26.07
N ARG A 385 -5.89 1.23 -24.77
CA ARG A 385 -5.36 2.36 -23.97
C ARG A 385 -3.84 2.35 -23.82
N ALA A 386 -3.24 1.16 -23.73
CA ALA A 386 -1.81 0.98 -23.55
C ALA A 386 -1.06 0.61 -24.85
N ASP A 387 -1.73 0.64 -25.99
CA ASP A 387 -1.15 0.15 -27.25
C ASP A 387 0.11 0.91 -27.67
N ASP A 388 0.09 2.23 -27.54
CA ASP A 388 1.25 3.08 -27.87
C ASP A 388 2.43 2.85 -26.90
N VAL A 389 2.19 2.31 -25.71
CA VAL A 389 3.23 2.11 -24.66
C VAL A 389 3.79 0.68 -24.71
N VAL A 390 2.93 -0.32 -24.72
CA VAL A 390 3.30 -1.73 -24.61
C VAL A 390 2.61 -2.62 -25.64
N PRO A 391 2.74 -2.34 -26.96
CA PRO A 391 1.97 -3.02 -28.01
C PRO A 391 2.20 -4.53 -28.04
N LYS A 392 3.37 -5.00 -27.56
CA LYS A 392 3.76 -6.42 -27.60
C LYS A 392 3.23 -7.21 -26.40
N VAL A 393 2.73 -6.55 -25.35
CA VAL A 393 2.29 -7.21 -24.11
C VAL A 393 1.08 -8.12 -24.30
N VAL A 394 0.24 -7.82 -25.27
CA VAL A 394 -0.96 -8.59 -25.65
C VAL A 394 -0.73 -9.61 -26.78
N GLY A 395 0.52 -9.85 -27.14
CA GLY A 395 0.89 -10.83 -28.15
C GLY A 395 0.43 -10.48 -29.57
N ARG A 396 0.14 -11.54 -30.36
CA ARG A 396 -0.25 -11.42 -31.78
C ARG A 396 -1.64 -10.80 -31.93
N ARG A 397 -1.77 -9.90 -32.89
CA ARG A 397 -3.05 -9.31 -33.31
C ARG A 397 -3.58 -10.00 -34.57
N THR A 398 -4.87 -10.30 -34.58
CA THR A 398 -5.61 -10.76 -35.74
C THR A 398 -6.57 -9.66 -36.16
N GLU A 399 -6.49 -9.17 -37.40
CA GLU A 399 -7.28 -8.02 -37.88
C GLU A 399 -7.16 -6.78 -36.91
N GLY A 400 -5.92 -6.52 -36.45
CA GLY A 400 -5.64 -5.41 -35.52
C GLY A 400 -6.05 -5.64 -34.06
N ARG A 401 -6.70 -6.77 -33.72
CA ARG A 401 -7.22 -7.03 -32.36
C ARG A 401 -6.45 -8.16 -31.66
N PRO A 402 -6.15 -8.04 -30.35
CA PRO A 402 -5.49 -9.09 -29.57
C PRO A 402 -6.48 -10.18 -29.13
N SER A 403 -7.17 -10.80 -30.11
CA SER A 403 -8.29 -11.73 -29.84
C SER A 403 -7.87 -12.98 -29.07
N ARG A 404 -6.70 -13.57 -29.38
CA ARG A 404 -6.17 -14.76 -28.70
C ARG A 404 -5.81 -14.43 -27.26
N TRP A 405 -5.11 -13.31 -27.01
CA TRP A 405 -4.75 -12.87 -25.67
C TRP A 405 -5.98 -12.66 -24.78
N LYS A 406 -6.99 -11.92 -25.25
CA LYS A 406 -8.19 -11.69 -24.43
C LYS A 406 -8.92 -12.99 -24.08
N ASN A 407 -8.92 -13.97 -24.99
CA ASN A 407 -9.54 -15.28 -24.75
C ASN A 407 -8.72 -16.10 -23.75
N ALA A 408 -7.38 -16.07 -23.80
CA ALA A 408 -6.52 -16.69 -22.81
C ALA A 408 -6.73 -16.12 -21.42
N VAL A 409 -6.79 -14.77 -21.28
CA VAL A 409 -7.06 -14.09 -20.01
C VAL A 409 -8.45 -14.43 -19.48
N ALA A 410 -9.48 -14.38 -20.32
CA ALA A 410 -10.85 -14.72 -19.91
C ALA A 410 -10.98 -16.21 -19.55
N GLY A 411 -10.32 -17.09 -20.27
CA GLY A 411 -10.25 -18.52 -19.97
C GLY A 411 -9.59 -18.79 -18.64
N ALA A 412 -8.41 -18.22 -18.39
CA ALA A 412 -7.69 -18.35 -17.12
C ALA A 412 -8.54 -17.89 -15.91
N ARG A 413 -9.24 -16.74 -16.05
CA ARG A 413 -10.16 -16.28 -15.02
C ARG A 413 -11.27 -17.28 -14.74
N ASN A 414 -11.91 -17.80 -15.79
CA ASN A 414 -13.02 -18.74 -15.65
C ASN A 414 -12.58 -20.07 -15.04
N ASP A 415 -11.39 -20.56 -15.37
CA ASP A 415 -10.83 -21.78 -14.82
C ASP A 415 -10.74 -21.72 -13.29
N PHE A 416 -10.32 -20.59 -12.73
CA PHE A 416 -10.17 -20.41 -11.29
C PHE A 416 -11.42 -19.87 -10.59
N ALA A 417 -12.17 -18.96 -11.21
CA ALA A 417 -13.37 -18.37 -10.59
C ALA A 417 -14.51 -19.37 -10.43
N HIS A 418 -14.60 -20.37 -11.29
CA HIS A 418 -15.67 -21.37 -11.28
C HIS A 418 -15.21 -22.75 -10.78
N SER A 419 -13.99 -22.86 -10.23
CA SER A 419 -13.43 -24.10 -9.67
C SER A 419 -13.68 -25.30 -10.61
N GLN A 420 -13.51 -25.10 -11.92
CA GLN A 420 -13.71 -26.20 -12.87
C GLN A 420 -12.66 -27.28 -12.58
N ASP A 421 -13.15 -28.45 -12.19
CA ASP A 421 -12.33 -29.60 -11.81
C ASP A 421 -11.63 -30.16 -13.05
N ARG A 422 -10.51 -29.53 -13.44
CA ARG A 422 -9.70 -29.91 -14.61
C ARG A 422 -8.44 -30.70 -14.26
N GLY A 423 -8.40 -31.26 -13.06
CA GLY A 423 -7.25 -32.04 -12.59
C GLY A 423 -6.01 -31.16 -12.27
N TRP A 424 -4.90 -31.82 -11.91
CA TRP A 424 -3.60 -31.16 -11.70
C TRP A 424 -3.20 -30.34 -12.93
N LEU A 425 -2.73 -29.11 -12.71
CA LEU A 425 -2.17 -28.27 -13.76
C LEU A 425 -0.92 -28.94 -14.33
N GLY A 426 -0.97 -29.36 -15.60
CA GLY A 426 0.23 -29.77 -16.33
C GLY A 426 1.20 -28.58 -16.47
N GLU A 427 2.48 -28.86 -16.66
CA GLU A 427 3.53 -27.85 -16.78
C GLU A 427 3.20 -26.80 -17.86
N GLU A 428 2.69 -27.23 -19.01
CA GLU A 428 2.28 -26.33 -20.10
C GLU A 428 1.19 -25.33 -19.70
N ARG A 429 0.20 -25.75 -18.91
CA ARG A 429 -0.85 -24.84 -18.44
C ARG A 429 -0.35 -23.86 -17.37
N LEU A 430 0.61 -24.28 -16.55
CA LEU A 430 1.26 -23.40 -15.61
C LEU A 430 1.95 -22.25 -16.33
N ASP A 431 2.68 -22.56 -17.38
CA ASP A 431 3.38 -21.58 -18.22
C ASP A 431 2.42 -20.60 -18.90
N GLU A 432 1.29 -21.09 -19.43
CA GLU A 432 0.23 -20.23 -19.98
C GLU A 432 -0.31 -19.22 -18.94
N TYR A 433 -0.57 -19.68 -17.72
CA TYR A 433 -1.05 -18.78 -16.64
C TYR A 433 0.01 -17.78 -16.19
N LEU A 434 1.30 -18.18 -16.15
CA LEU A 434 2.40 -17.25 -15.88
C LEU A 434 2.52 -16.19 -16.98
N ALA A 435 2.30 -16.55 -18.24
CA ALA A 435 2.24 -15.59 -19.35
C ALA A 435 1.06 -14.62 -19.20
N VAL A 436 -0.12 -15.11 -18.78
CA VAL A 436 -1.30 -14.28 -18.50
C VAL A 436 -1.02 -13.30 -17.35
N ILE A 437 -0.49 -13.77 -16.21
CA ILE A 437 -0.12 -12.94 -15.07
C ILE A 437 0.87 -11.85 -15.49
N GLY A 438 1.95 -12.24 -16.17
CA GLY A 438 2.96 -11.31 -16.64
C GLY A 438 2.41 -10.26 -17.61
N SER A 439 1.54 -10.68 -18.54
CA SER A 439 0.91 -9.74 -19.49
C SER A 439 0.00 -8.74 -18.83
N LEU A 440 -0.85 -9.19 -17.90
CA LEU A 440 -1.74 -8.32 -17.14
C LEU A 440 -0.95 -7.37 -16.25
N ARG A 441 0.08 -7.85 -15.54
CA ARG A 441 0.96 -7.03 -14.74
C ARG A 441 1.53 -5.86 -15.55
N TRP A 442 2.15 -6.12 -16.69
CA TRP A 442 2.77 -5.09 -17.52
C TRP A 442 1.75 -4.17 -18.20
N LEU A 443 0.62 -4.72 -18.67
CA LEU A 443 -0.47 -3.94 -19.24
C LEU A 443 -1.04 -2.96 -18.21
N LEU A 444 -1.40 -3.46 -17.02
CA LEU A 444 -2.00 -2.64 -15.97
C LEU A 444 -1.01 -1.62 -15.41
N THR A 445 0.28 -1.96 -15.29
CA THR A 445 1.34 -1.01 -14.95
C THR A 445 1.40 0.12 -15.97
N ALA A 446 1.38 -0.17 -17.28
CA ALA A 446 1.39 0.85 -18.32
C ALA A 446 0.14 1.74 -18.26
N VAL A 447 -1.05 1.14 -18.10
CA VAL A 447 -2.32 1.88 -17.97
C VAL A 447 -2.29 2.81 -16.76
N LEU A 448 -1.82 2.34 -15.61
CA LEU A 448 -1.74 3.14 -14.39
C LEU A 448 -0.71 4.28 -14.50
N LEU A 449 0.45 4.02 -15.10
CA LEU A 449 1.47 5.06 -15.31
C LEU A 449 1.02 6.12 -16.33
N LEU A 450 0.15 5.79 -17.28
CA LEU A 450 -0.49 6.79 -18.16
C LEU A 450 -1.39 7.76 -17.39
N GLU A 451 -1.93 7.37 -16.24
CA GLU A 451 -2.76 8.24 -15.40
C GLU A 451 -1.95 9.31 -14.65
N THR A 452 -0.62 9.23 -14.68
CA THR A 452 0.27 10.31 -14.19
C THR A 452 0.35 11.51 -15.13
N GLY A 453 -0.28 11.44 -16.30
CA GLY A 453 -0.24 12.47 -17.33
C GLY A 453 1.03 12.46 -18.20
N LEU A 454 1.91 11.46 -18.04
CA LEU A 454 3.07 11.34 -18.93
C LEU A 454 2.66 11.01 -20.36
N PRO A 455 3.37 11.58 -21.36
CA PRO A 455 3.18 11.23 -22.77
C PRO A 455 3.44 9.74 -23.03
N ALA A 456 2.62 9.13 -23.88
CA ALA A 456 2.71 7.72 -24.20
C ALA A 456 4.05 7.33 -24.84
N ASP A 457 4.62 8.19 -25.69
CA ASP A 457 5.93 8.01 -26.30
C ASP A 457 7.08 7.95 -25.28
N THR A 458 7.02 8.81 -24.28
CA THR A 458 7.98 8.82 -23.16
C THR A 458 7.93 7.51 -22.39
N LEU A 459 6.73 7.03 -22.05
CA LEU A 459 6.56 5.74 -21.39
C LEU A 459 7.02 4.58 -22.29
N ALA A 460 6.65 4.58 -23.56
CA ALA A 460 7.06 3.56 -24.54
C ALA A 460 8.58 3.45 -24.62
N ALA A 461 9.31 4.57 -24.67
CA ALA A 461 10.76 4.59 -24.69
C ALA A 461 11.36 3.97 -23.41
N ARG A 462 10.70 4.11 -22.26
CA ARG A 462 11.13 3.50 -20.99
C ARG A 462 10.89 2.00 -20.97
N PHE A 463 9.69 1.53 -21.34
CA PHE A 463 9.38 0.10 -21.44
C PHE A 463 10.29 -0.62 -22.45
N ALA A 464 10.58 0.01 -23.60
CA ALA A 464 11.43 -0.57 -24.63
C ALA A 464 12.89 -0.85 -24.16
N ARG A 465 13.33 -0.22 -23.08
CA ARG A 465 14.67 -0.41 -22.49
C ARG A 465 14.64 -1.17 -21.15
N HIS A 466 13.47 -1.42 -20.59
CA HIS A 466 13.35 -2.05 -19.28
C HIS A 466 13.59 -3.56 -19.36
N GLN A 467 14.66 -4.02 -18.73
CA GLN A 467 15.14 -5.40 -18.88
C GLN A 467 14.11 -6.44 -18.45
N ARG A 468 13.39 -6.22 -17.33
CA ARG A 468 12.38 -7.18 -16.83
C ARG A 468 11.18 -7.29 -17.76
N TYR A 469 10.76 -6.19 -18.40
CA TYR A 469 9.72 -6.22 -19.44
C TYR A 469 10.19 -6.99 -20.69
N LEU A 470 11.42 -6.75 -21.14
CA LEU A 470 12.00 -7.47 -22.27
C LEU A 470 12.17 -8.97 -22.00
N LEU A 471 12.57 -9.31 -20.77
CA LEU A 471 12.65 -10.70 -20.31
C LEU A 471 11.27 -11.36 -20.34
N PHE A 472 10.25 -10.68 -19.79
CA PHE A 472 8.87 -11.16 -19.87
C PHE A 472 8.45 -11.45 -21.35
N LEU A 473 8.69 -10.51 -22.26
CA LEU A 473 8.32 -10.70 -23.67
C LEU A 473 9.02 -11.90 -24.32
N ARG A 474 10.23 -12.21 -23.88
CA ARG A 474 10.97 -13.41 -24.30
C ARG A 474 10.32 -14.67 -23.74
N GLN A 475 10.10 -14.72 -22.44
CA GLN A 475 9.50 -15.86 -21.74
C GLN A 475 8.06 -16.14 -22.21
N ALA A 476 7.25 -15.11 -22.40
CA ALA A 476 5.86 -15.26 -22.85
C ALA A 476 5.74 -15.96 -24.20
N ARG A 477 6.76 -15.86 -25.09
CA ARG A 477 6.80 -16.58 -26.36
C ARG A 477 7.04 -18.09 -26.20
N GLU A 478 7.79 -18.46 -25.18
CA GLU A 478 8.07 -19.84 -24.82
C GLU A 478 6.87 -20.45 -24.08
N TRP A 479 6.31 -19.69 -23.14
CA TRP A 479 5.22 -20.13 -22.26
C TRP A 479 3.84 -20.18 -22.93
N HIS A 480 3.58 -19.31 -23.90
CA HIS A 480 2.28 -19.26 -24.59
C HIS A 480 2.44 -18.92 -26.09
N PRO A 481 3.01 -19.84 -26.87
CA PRO A 481 3.34 -19.61 -28.30
C PRO A 481 2.11 -19.31 -29.17
N ASP A 482 0.94 -19.78 -28.81
CA ASP A 482 -0.32 -19.47 -29.48
C ASP A 482 -0.73 -18.01 -29.42
N VAL A 483 -0.41 -17.33 -28.32
CA VAL A 483 -0.66 -15.89 -28.11
C VAL A 483 0.53 -15.09 -28.60
N TYR A 484 1.78 -15.50 -28.28
CA TYR A 484 3.00 -14.77 -28.55
C TYR A 484 3.80 -15.43 -29.65
N VAL A 485 3.52 -15.09 -30.90
CA VAL A 485 4.28 -15.63 -32.04
C VAL A 485 5.73 -15.17 -31.99
N GLN A 486 6.65 -16.07 -32.40
CA GLN A 486 8.03 -15.68 -32.65
C GLN A 486 8.07 -14.53 -33.68
N LEU A 487 8.43 -13.34 -33.21
CA LEU A 487 8.95 -12.32 -34.11
C LEU A 487 10.34 -12.81 -34.51
N ALA A 488 10.62 -12.88 -35.86
CA ALA A 488 11.94 -13.20 -36.32
C ALA A 488 12.99 -12.38 -35.56
N PRO A 489 14.14 -12.99 -35.18
CA PRO A 489 15.23 -12.24 -34.61
C PRO A 489 15.66 -11.17 -35.64
N HIS A 490 15.64 -9.87 -35.21
CA HIS A 490 16.22 -8.76 -35.96
C HIS A 490 17.71 -8.73 -35.75
#